data_44630dbaa5bf966fe481f12b159f6dd2
#
_entry.id   44630dbaa5bf966fe481f12b159f6dd2
#
_cell.length_a   1.000
_cell.length_b   1.000
_cell.length_c   1.000
_cell.angle_alpha   90.00
_cell.angle_beta   90.00
_cell.angle_gamma   90.00
#
_symmetry.space_group_name_H-M   'P 1'
#
loop_
_entity.id
_entity.type
_entity.pdbx_description
1 polymer ?
#
loop_
_entity_poly.entity_id
_entity_poly.type
_entity_poly.pdbx_seq_one_letter_code
_entity_poly.pdbx_strand_id
1 'polypeptide(L)'
;MRDASGHGESSNADEVAGGSWIGNWLDSRTGYRALVRSALYERVPGGARWRYVWGSTLVFAFMTQVITGLVLWASYSASAQTAWESVYYIQYEMTGGWLLRGLHHVMAQAMVVLLALHVMQVVIDG
;
A
#
# COMPACT_ATOMS: atom_id res chain seq x y z
N MET A 1 38.42 44.46 -2.95
CA MET A 1 38.28 43.20 -2.26
C MET A 1 36.80 42.80 -2.42
N ARG A 2 36.48 41.97 -3.41
CA ARG A 2 35.08 41.59 -3.75
C ARG A 2 34.89 40.16 -3.23
N ASP A 3 33.89 40.04 -2.41
CA ASP A 3 33.50 38.83 -1.72
C ASP A 3 32.83 37.84 -2.70
N ALA A 4 33.37 36.63 -2.80
CA ALA A 4 32.91 35.59 -3.72
C ALA A 4 32.26 34.45 -2.91
N SER A 5 31.17 34.74 -2.20
CA SER A 5 30.47 33.74 -1.38
C SER A 5 28.97 33.57 -1.70
N GLY A 6 28.56 33.77 -2.96
CA GLY A 6 27.15 33.70 -3.36
C GLY A 6 26.74 32.56 -4.27
N HIS A 7 27.57 31.55 -4.55
CA HIS A 7 27.26 30.52 -5.55
C HIS A 7 26.98 29.11 -5.03
N GLY A 8 26.95 28.90 -3.72
CA GLY A 8 26.76 27.56 -3.14
C GLY A 8 25.34 27.23 -2.67
N GLU A 9 24.49 28.23 -2.46
CA GLU A 9 23.19 28.01 -1.85
C GLU A 9 22.01 27.76 -2.84
N SER A 10 22.16 28.21 -4.07
CA SER A 10 21.10 28.01 -5.09
C SER A 10 21.05 26.58 -5.66
N SER A 11 22.19 25.86 -5.62
CA SER A 11 22.26 24.48 -6.17
C SER A 11 21.51 23.46 -5.34
N ASN A 12 21.48 23.61 -4.01
CA ASN A 12 20.81 22.63 -3.14
C ASN A 12 19.29 22.82 -3.05
N ALA A 13 18.77 24.00 -3.37
CA ALA A 13 17.32 24.25 -3.40
C ALA A 13 16.66 23.64 -4.62
N ASP A 14 17.37 23.58 -5.75
CA ASP A 14 16.86 23.03 -7.00
C ASP A 14 16.90 21.49 -7.04
N GLU A 15 17.80 20.87 -6.28
CA GLU A 15 17.93 19.41 -6.20
C GLU A 15 16.82 18.77 -5.33
N VAL A 16 16.30 19.48 -4.34
CA VAL A 16 15.17 19.04 -3.51
C VAL A 16 13.81 19.21 -4.21
N ALA A 17 13.74 20.07 -5.23
CA ALA A 17 12.53 20.29 -6.06
C ALA A 17 12.36 19.27 -7.19
N GLY A 18 13.34 18.39 -7.41
CA GLY A 18 13.38 17.38 -8.47
C GLY A 18 12.53 16.15 -8.22
N GLY A 19 11.30 16.29 -7.76
CA GLY A 19 10.31 15.21 -7.88
C GLY A 19 10.15 14.84 -9.35
N SER A 20 10.37 13.54 -9.71
CA SER A 20 10.16 13.03 -11.06
C SER A 20 8.92 13.70 -11.68
N TRP A 21 8.99 14.15 -12.94
CA TRP A 21 7.86 14.74 -13.65
C TRP A 21 6.60 13.86 -13.58
N ILE A 22 6.79 12.53 -13.53
CA ILE A 22 5.74 11.54 -13.32
C ILE A 22 5.10 11.71 -11.93
N GLY A 23 5.90 11.90 -10.88
CA GLY A 23 5.41 12.15 -9.54
C GLY A 23 4.59 13.43 -9.42
N ASN A 24 5.01 14.50 -10.10
CA ASN A 24 4.28 15.75 -10.12
C ASN A 24 3.00 15.67 -10.96
N TRP A 25 3.04 14.93 -12.09
CA TRP A 25 1.87 14.66 -12.92
C TRP A 25 0.83 13.81 -12.18
N LEU A 26 1.26 12.75 -11.47
CA LEU A 26 0.37 11.93 -10.65
C LEU A 26 -0.23 12.77 -9.51
N ASP A 27 0.57 13.58 -8.83
CA ASP A 27 0.11 14.41 -7.72
C ASP A 27 -0.93 15.44 -8.16
N SER A 28 -0.73 16.05 -9.33
CA SER A 28 -1.70 17.02 -9.90
C SER A 28 -3.04 16.38 -10.27
N ARG A 29 -3.07 15.07 -10.51
CA ARG A 29 -4.29 14.32 -10.88
C ARG A 29 -4.97 13.65 -9.69
N THR A 30 -4.21 13.16 -8.72
CA THR A 30 -4.72 12.32 -7.62
C THR A 30 -4.59 12.98 -6.26
N GLY A 31 -3.73 14.02 -6.11
CA GLY A 31 -3.42 14.62 -4.81
C GLY A 31 -2.77 13.64 -3.82
N TYR A 32 -2.14 12.57 -4.34
CA TYR A 32 -1.66 11.46 -3.51
C TYR A 32 -0.67 11.90 -2.43
N ARG A 33 0.17 12.93 -2.70
CA ARG A 33 1.12 13.46 -1.70
C ARG A 33 0.39 14.10 -0.51
N ALA A 34 -0.71 14.80 -0.77
CA ALA A 34 -1.56 15.37 0.27
C ALA A 34 -2.23 14.27 1.09
N LEU A 35 -2.78 13.24 0.41
CA LEU A 35 -3.38 12.07 1.07
C LEU A 35 -2.37 11.30 1.91
N VAL A 36 -1.18 11.01 1.36
CA VAL A 36 -0.13 10.30 2.09
C VAL A 36 0.35 11.12 3.28
N ARG A 37 0.55 12.43 3.10
CA ARG A 37 0.96 13.32 4.20
C ARG A 37 -0.11 13.38 5.28
N SER A 38 -1.38 13.51 4.92
CA SER A 38 -2.50 13.47 5.87
C SER A 38 -2.52 12.15 6.63
N ALA A 39 -2.44 11.02 5.92
CA ALA A 39 -2.46 9.70 6.54
C ALA A 39 -1.27 9.43 7.48
N LEU A 40 -0.06 9.94 7.13
CA LEU A 40 1.15 9.69 7.92
C LEU A 40 1.36 10.69 9.07
N TYR A 41 0.91 11.94 8.91
CA TYR A 41 1.20 13.03 9.85
C TYR A 41 -0.06 13.60 10.52
N GLU A 42 -1.23 12.99 10.32
CA GLU A 42 -2.44 13.40 11.01
C GLU A 42 -2.27 13.18 12.52
N ARG A 43 -2.31 14.29 13.25
CA ARG A 43 -2.24 14.25 14.72
C ARG A 43 -3.55 13.66 15.24
N VAL A 44 -3.47 12.44 15.73
CA VAL A 44 -4.62 11.77 16.35
C VAL A 44 -4.95 12.45 17.67
N PRO A 45 -6.09 13.18 17.79
CA PRO A 45 -6.49 13.79 19.03
C PRO A 45 -6.74 12.73 20.11
N GLY A 46 -6.01 12.81 21.22
CA GLY A 46 -6.19 11.89 22.35
C GLY A 46 -5.26 10.69 22.44
N GLY A 47 -4.19 10.65 21.59
CA GLY A 47 -3.16 9.60 21.65
C GLY A 47 -3.54 8.31 20.91
N ALA A 48 -2.60 7.38 20.84
CA ALA A 48 -2.77 6.09 20.19
C ALA A 48 -3.80 5.24 20.98
N ARG A 49 -5.04 5.21 20.49
CA ARG A 49 -6.08 4.33 21.02
C ARG A 49 -6.17 3.08 20.16
N TRP A 50 -6.56 1.95 20.75
CA TRP A 50 -6.80 0.67 20.08
C TRP A 50 -7.70 0.79 18.83
N ARG A 51 -8.61 1.76 18.81
CA ARG A 51 -9.51 2.00 17.65
C ARG A 51 -8.78 2.37 16.36
N TYR A 52 -7.61 3.01 16.45
CA TYR A 52 -6.80 3.34 15.26
C TYR A 52 -5.99 2.15 14.74
N VAL A 53 -5.68 1.20 15.64
CA VAL A 53 -4.93 -0.01 15.28
C VAL A 53 -5.74 -0.88 14.33
N TRP A 54 -7.04 -1.02 14.55
CA TRP A 54 -7.91 -1.82 13.69
C TRP A 54 -7.98 -1.28 12.26
N GLY A 55 -8.16 0.03 12.09
CA GLY A 55 -8.21 0.67 10.79
C GLY A 55 -6.87 0.54 10.03
N SER A 56 -5.75 0.81 10.69
CA SER A 56 -4.43 0.70 10.05
C SER A 56 -4.06 -0.74 9.69
N THR A 57 -4.41 -1.70 10.54
CA THR A 57 -4.22 -3.13 10.26
C THR A 57 -5.05 -3.58 9.05
N LEU A 58 -6.28 -3.08 8.92
CA LEU A 58 -7.14 -3.35 7.78
C LEU A 58 -6.56 -2.80 6.47
N VAL A 59 -6.04 -1.56 6.50
CA VAL A 59 -5.35 -0.97 5.33
C VAL A 59 -4.12 -1.78 4.96
N PHE A 60 -3.32 -2.21 5.93
CA PHE A 60 -2.16 -3.06 5.69
C PHE A 60 -2.56 -4.41 5.06
N ALA A 61 -3.58 -5.07 5.62
CA ALA A 61 -4.11 -6.32 5.08
C ALA A 61 -4.63 -6.14 3.65
N PHE A 62 -5.34 -5.04 3.38
CA PHE A 62 -5.83 -4.71 2.05
C PHE A 62 -4.71 -4.49 1.05
N MET A 63 -3.67 -3.72 1.40
CA MET A 63 -2.49 -3.54 0.52
C MET A 63 -1.78 -4.86 0.24
N THR A 64 -1.64 -5.71 1.24
CA THR A 64 -1.09 -7.06 1.06
C THR A 64 -1.93 -7.88 0.09
N GLN A 65 -3.26 -7.81 0.19
CA GLN A 65 -4.18 -8.48 -0.74
C GLN A 65 -4.04 -7.96 -2.17
N VAL A 66 -3.95 -6.65 -2.36
CA VAL A 66 -3.78 -6.06 -3.69
C VAL A 66 -2.47 -6.52 -4.33
N ILE A 67 -1.36 -6.44 -3.61
CA ILE A 67 -0.03 -6.81 -4.13
C ILE A 67 0.02 -8.30 -4.46
N THR A 68 -0.35 -9.16 -3.50
CA THR A 68 -0.33 -10.61 -3.71
C THR A 68 -1.33 -11.05 -4.77
N GLY A 69 -2.51 -10.42 -4.80
CA GLY A 69 -3.54 -10.69 -5.80
C GLY A 69 -3.12 -10.34 -7.22
N LEU A 70 -2.44 -9.21 -7.42
CA LEU A 70 -1.91 -8.81 -8.74
C LEU A 70 -0.86 -9.81 -9.26
N VAL A 71 0.04 -10.26 -8.39
CA VAL A 71 1.06 -11.24 -8.78
C VAL A 71 0.42 -12.59 -9.11
N LEU A 72 -0.53 -13.04 -8.30
CA LEU A 72 -1.27 -14.28 -8.57
C LEU A 72 -2.09 -14.17 -9.86
N TRP A 73 -2.76 -13.05 -10.08
CA TRP A 73 -3.54 -12.82 -11.29
C TRP A 73 -2.69 -12.84 -12.56
N ALA A 74 -1.49 -12.26 -12.51
CA ALA A 74 -0.55 -12.27 -13.64
C ALA A 74 -0.08 -13.69 -14.01
N SER A 75 -0.09 -14.63 -13.05
CA SER A 75 0.32 -16.02 -13.25
C SER A 75 -0.87 -16.98 -13.48
N TYR A 76 -2.11 -16.50 -13.32
CA TYR A 76 -3.32 -17.30 -13.41
C TYR A 76 -3.93 -17.23 -14.81
N SER A 77 -4.29 -18.40 -15.36
CA SER A 77 -5.01 -18.50 -16.63
C SER A 77 -6.49 -18.82 -16.39
N ALA A 78 -7.35 -17.86 -16.68
CA ALA A 78 -8.80 -17.97 -16.43
C ALA A 78 -9.53 -18.71 -17.57
N SER A 79 -9.08 -19.91 -17.95
CA SER A 79 -9.76 -20.76 -18.92
C SER A 79 -10.13 -22.11 -18.32
N ALA A 80 -11.23 -22.71 -18.80
CA ALA A 80 -11.68 -24.00 -18.32
C ALA A 80 -10.64 -25.12 -18.49
N GLN A 81 -9.77 -24.98 -19.51
CA GLN A 81 -8.74 -25.96 -19.85
C GLN A 81 -7.45 -25.78 -19.04
N THR A 82 -7.08 -24.54 -18.74
CA THR A 82 -5.75 -24.21 -18.17
C THR A 82 -5.78 -23.68 -16.73
N ALA A 83 -6.97 -23.42 -16.18
CA ALA A 83 -7.12 -22.88 -14.82
C ALA A 83 -6.45 -23.80 -13.77
N TRP A 84 -6.69 -25.10 -13.85
CA TRP A 84 -6.11 -26.08 -12.94
C TRP A 84 -4.57 -26.13 -13.05
N GLU A 85 -4.06 -26.16 -14.28
CA GLU A 85 -2.62 -26.19 -14.54
C GLU A 85 -1.92 -24.93 -14.03
N SER A 86 -2.54 -23.76 -14.20
CA SER A 86 -1.97 -22.50 -13.70
C SER A 86 -1.92 -22.46 -12.16
N VAL A 87 -2.93 -22.99 -11.47
CA VAL A 87 -2.91 -23.11 -10.02
C VAL A 87 -1.85 -24.12 -9.56
N TYR A 88 -1.71 -25.24 -10.27
CA TYR A 88 -0.66 -26.22 -9.99
C TYR A 88 0.74 -25.60 -10.17
N TYR A 89 0.96 -24.88 -11.27
CA TYR A 89 2.20 -24.15 -11.53
C TYR A 89 2.54 -23.16 -10.39
N ILE A 90 1.58 -22.32 -10.00
CA ILE A 90 1.78 -21.37 -8.89
C ILE A 90 2.14 -22.10 -7.60
N GLN A 91 1.50 -23.24 -7.33
CA GLN A 91 1.68 -23.97 -6.06
C GLN A 91 3.01 -24.71 -5.97
N TYR A 92 3.46 -25.33 -7.06
CA TYR A 92 4.54 -26.32 -7.03
C TYR A 92 5.78 -25.93 -7.84
N GLU A 93 5.64 -25.15 -8.90
CA GLU A 93 6.73 -24.83 -9.81
C GLU A 93 7.23 -23.40 -9.67
N MET A 94 6.35 -22.46 -9.36
CA MET A 94 6.71 -21.06 -9.20
C MET A 94 7.49 -20.85 -7.89
N THR A 95 8.68 -20.27 -7.96
CA THR A 95 9.50 -19.94 -6.80
C THR A 95 8.73 -19.02 -5.84
N GLY A 96 8.44 -19.50 -4.63
CA GLY A 96 7.67 -18.74 -3.63
C GLY A 96 6.16 -18.66 -3.89
N GLY A 97 5.64 -19.31 -4.93
CA GLY A 97 4.22 -19.25 -5.29
C GLY A 97 3.31 -19.84 -4.22
N TRP A 98 3.73 -20.93 -3.59
CA TRP A 98 3.01 -21.53 -2.45
C TRP A 98 2.88 -20.56 -1.27
N LEU A 99 3.92 -19.77 -0.97
CA LEU A 99 3.90 -18.78 0.10
C LEU A 99 3.01 -17.61 -0.27
N LEU A 100 3.11 -17.13 -1.51
CA LEU A 100 2.31 -16.02 -2.03
C LEU A 100 0.81 -16.36 -2.00
N ARG A 101 0.46 -17.57 -2.47
CA ARG A 101 -0.91 -18.07 -2.45
C ARG A 101 -1.41 -18.29 -1.01
N GLY A 102 -0.59 -18.87 -0.13
CA GLY A 102 -0.91 -19.06 1.28
C GLY A 102 -1.13 -17.74 2.00
N LEU A 103 -0.25 -16.77 1.80
CA LEU A 103 -0.37 -15.43 2.37
C LEU A 103 -1.65 -14.72 1.89
N HIS A 104 -1.93 -14.77 0.58
CA HIS A 104 -3.15 -14.20 0.01
C HIS A 104 -4.40 -14.83 0.63
N HIS A 105 -4.44 -16.13 0.76
CA HIS A 105 -5.58 -16.85 1.35
C HIS A 105 -5.80 -16.51 2.83
N VAL A 106 -4.75 -16.57 3.65
CA VAL A 106 -4.84 -16.28 5.09
C VAL A 106 -5.20 -14.83 5.34
N MET A 107 -4.56 -13.89 4.60
CA MET A 107 -4.87 -12.46 4.73
C MET A 107 -6.28 -12.13 4.28
N ALA A 108 -6.85 -12.82 3.29
CA ALA A 108 -8.25 -12.63 2.90
C ALA A 108 -9.20 -12.95 4.05
N GLN A 109 -8.99 -14.09 4.72
CA GLN A 109 -9.82 -14.49 5.87
C GLN A 109 -9.63 -13.54 7.05
N ALA A 110 -8.39 -13.18 7.36
CA ALA A 110 -8.09 -12.20 8.42
C ALA A 110 -8.75 -10.84 8.14
N MET A 111 -8.73 -10.38 6.89
CA MET A 111 -9.36 -9.12 6.49
C MET A 111 -10.87 -9.13 6.70
N VAL A 112 -11.57 -10.24 6.42
CA VAL A 112 -13.01 -10.36 6.67
C VAL A 112 -13.33 -10.26 8.16
N VAL A 113 -12.56 -10.94 9.01
CA VAL A 113 -12.73 -10.88 10.47
C VAL A 113 -12.42 -9.47 11.00
N LEU A 114 -11.31 -8.87 10.57
CA LEU A 114 -10.93 -7.51 10.96
C LEU A 114 -11.96 -6.48 10.50
N LEU A 115 -12.52 -6.64 9.31
CA LEU A 115 -13.57 -5.75 8.80
C LEU A 115 -14.84 -5.85 9.65
N ALA A 116 -15.27 -7.06 10.02
CA ALA A 116 -16.43 -7.26 10.88
C ALA A 116 -16.23 -6.61 12.26
N LEU A 117 -15.04 -6.79 12.86
CA LEU A 117 -14.68 -6.15 14.13
C LEU A 117 -14.62 -4.62 14.01
N HIS A 118 -14.06 -4.12 12.93
CA HIS A 118 -13.97 -2.68 12.66
C HIS A 118 -15.36 -2.04 12.50
N VAL A 119 -16.23 -2.67 11.71
CA VAL A 119 -17.63 -2.20 11.55
C VAL A 119 -18.36 -2.24 12.88
N MET A 120 -18.24 -3.32 13.65
CA MET A 120 -18.84 -3.42 14.97
C MET A 120 -18.35 -2.31 15.90
N GLN A 121 -17.06 -2.02 15.90
CA GLN A 121 -16.49 -0.93 16.70
C GLN A 121 -17.05 0.43 16.29
N VAL A 122 -17.10 0.70 14.97
CA VAL A 122 -17.66 1.98 14.46
C VAL A 122 -19.12 2.17 14.88
N VAL A 123 -19.92 1.10 14.84
CA VAL A 123 -21.34 1.13 15.25
C VAL A 123 -21.50 1.37 16.76
N ILE A 124 -20.61 0.78 17.58
CA ILE A 124 -20.68 0.94 19.05
C ILE A 124 -20.18 2.31 19.50
N ASP A 125 -19.16 2.83 18.83
CA ASP A 125 -18.53 4.10 19.19
C ASP A 125 -19.30 5.33 18.65
N GLY A 126 -20.30 5.14 17.76
CA GLY A 126 -21.15 6.18 17.18
C GLY A 126 -20.51 6.95 16.09
#